data_4113f106b8a9a5c4e2bade54b0182bb3
#
_entry.id   4113f106b8a9a5c4e2bade54b0182bb3
#
_cell.length_a   1.000
_cell.length_b   1.000
_cell.length_c   1.000
_cell.angle_alpha   90.00
_cell.angle_beta   90.00
_cell.angle_gamma   90.00
#
_symmetry.space_group_name_H-M   'P 1'
#
loop_
_entity.id
_entity.type
_entity.pdbx_description
1 polymer ?
#
loop_
_entity_poly.entity_id
_entity_poly.type
_entity_poly.pdbx_seq_one_letter_code
_entity_poly.pdbx_strand_id
1 'polypeptide(L)'
;MKSYRDLIVWQKSMNWVTFVYSLTSKIPESEKFGLISQIRRSSVSIPSNIAEGYGRNYKKDYLRFLQISRGSLFECQTQIEIAINLGFISSEDCKEINDLSIEIEKMLNSLINKLSEN
;
A
#
# COMPACT_ATOMS: atom_id res chain seq x y z
N MET A 1 2.36 -0.76 22.85
CA MET A 1 1.94 -1.49 21.64
C MET A 1 2.25 -2.96 21.79
N LYS A 2 1.26 -3.82 21.57
CA LYS A 2 1.41 -5.27 21.78
C LYS A 2 1.62 -6.04 20.49
N SER A 3 1.22 -5.47 19.36
CA SER A 3 1.39 -6.13 18.07
C SER A 3 1.33 -5.09 16.94
N TYR A 4 1.65 -5.54 15.73
CA TYR A 4 1.53 -4.70 14.53
C TYR A 4 0.10 -4.20 14.34
N ARG A 5 -0.89 -4.90 14.88
CA ARG A 5 -2.30 -4.52 14.77
C ARG A 5 -2.59 -3.17 15.40
N ASP A 6 -1.76 -2.75 16.35
CA ASP A 6 -1.90 -1.46 17.03
C ASP A 6 -1.31 -0.29 16.21
N LEU A 7 -0.54 -0.59 15.16
CA LEU A 7 0.04 0.44 14.30
C LEU A 7 -1.06 1.05 13.43
N ILE A 8 -1.21 2.36 13.55
CA ILE A 8 -2.22 3.08 12.74
C ILE A 8 -1.93 2.94 11.26
N VAL A 9 -0.65 2.98 10.86
CA VAL A 9 -0.28 2.82 9.44
C VAL A 9 -0.67 1.45 8.90
N TRP A 10 -0.59 0.41 9.72
CA TRP A 10 -1.06 -0.93 9.34
C TRP A 10 -2.57 -0.95 9.15
N GLN A 11 -3.31 -0.38 10.10
CA GLN A 11 -4.77 -0.32 10.04
C GLN A 11 -5.25 0.43 8.79
N LYS A 12 -4.64 1.58 8.50
CA LYS A 12 -4.97 2.36 7.31
C LYS A 12 -4.61 1.61 6.04
N SER A 13 -3.49 0.89 6.04
CA SER A 13 -3.08 0.08 4.88
C SER A 13 -4.06 -1.06 4.62
N MET A 14 -4.60 -1.68 5.66
CA MET A 14 -5.63 -2.71 5.53
C MET A 14 -6.89 -2.15 4.89
N ASN A 15 -7.34 -0.98 5.33
CA ASN A 15 -8.48 -0.29 4.72
C ASN A 15 -8.21 0.04 3.26
N TRP A 16 -6.99 0.49 2.96
CA TRP A 16 -6.59 0.83 1.60
C TRP A 16 -6.66 -0.37 0.67
N VAL A 17 -6.20 -1.53 1.13
CA VAL A 17 -6.29 -2.78 0.35
C VAL A 17 -7.75 -3.10 0.01
N THR A 18 -8.64 -2.94 0.98
CA THR A 18 -10.07 -3.18 0.77
C THR A 18 -10.63 -2.27 -0.32
N PHE A 19 -10.28 -0.98 -0.28
CA PHE A 19 -10.70 -0.03 -1.31
C PHE A 19 -10.12 -0.38 -2.68
N VAL A 20 -8.86 -0.81 -2.72
CA VAL A 20 -8.20 -1.20 -3.96
C VAL A 20 -8.89 -2.42 -4.58
N TYR A 21 -9.27 -3.40 -3.79
CA TYR A 21 -9.99 -4.56 -4.30
C TYR A 21 -11.34 -4.17 -4.89
N SER A 22 -12.05 -3.27 -4.22
CA SER A 22 -13.32 -2.73 -4.75
C SER A 22 -13.09 -2.00 -6.07
N LEU A 23 -12.05 -1.17 -6.13
CA LEU A 23 -11.69 -0.43 -7.34
C LEU A 23 -11.38 -1.36 -8.51
N THR A 24 -10.58 -2.39 -8.27
CA THR A 24 -10.15 -3.29 -9.34
C THR A 24 -11.29 -4.13 -9.90
N SER A 25 -12.40 -4.26 -9.17
CA SER A 25 -13.58 -4.95 -9.69
C SER A 25 -14.20 -4.22 -10.89
N LYS A 26 -13.87 -2.95 -11.08
CA LYS A 26 -14.34 -2.12 -12.22
C LYS A 26 -13.47 -2.29 -13.46
N ILE A 27 -12.30 -2.92 -13.33
CA ILE A 27 -11.38 -3.15 -14.45
C ILE A 27 -11.89 -4.35 -15.24
N PRO A 28 -11.78 -4.34 -16.58
CA PRO A 28 -12.29 -5.44 -17.41
C PRO A 28 -11.73 -6.80 -17.02
N GLU A 29 -12.57 -7.81 -17.06
CA GLU A 29 -12.22 -9.21 -16.73
C GLU A 29 -11.02 -9.72 -17.53
N SER A 30 -10.82 -9.19 -18.75
CA SER A 30 -9.68 -9.56 -19.58
C SER A 30 -8.34 -9.24 -18.91
N GLU A 31 -8.33 -8.35 -17.90
CA GLU A 31 -7.13 -7.96 -17.14
C GLU A 31 -6.95 -8.76 -15.84
N LYS A 32 -7.74 -9.83 -15.66
CA LYS A 32 -7.72 -10.63 -14.43
C LYS A 32 -6.31 -11.12 -14.07
N PHE A 33 -5.56 -11.62 -15.03
CA PHE A 33 -4.20 -12.12 -14.83
C PHE A 33 -3.13 -11.09 -15.18
N GLY A 34 -3.52 -9.90 -15.57
CA GLY A 34 -2.63 -8.78 -15.87
C GLY A 34 -2.72 -7.72 -14.81
N LEU A 35 -3.29 -6.58 -15.18
CA LEU A 35 -3.29 -5.38 -14.32
C LEU A 35 -4.01 -5.58 -12.99
N ILE A 36 -5.15 -6.27 -12.99
CA ILE A 36 -5.89 -6.54 -11.74
C ILE A 36 -5.00 -7.30 -10.76
N SER A 37 -4.35 -8.37 -11.23
CA SER A 37 -3.46 -9.18 -10.39
C SER A 37 -2.31 -8.36 -9.83
N GLN A 38 -1.67 -7.53 -10.67
CA GLN A 38 -0.54 -6.70 -10.25
C GLN A 38 -0.94 -5.67 -9.20
N ILE A 39 -2.07 -4.98 -9.41
CA ILE A 39 -2.56 -3.97 -8.48
C ILE A 39 -2.87 -4.61 -7.12
N ARG A 40 -3.56 -5.73 -7.12
CA ARG A 40 -3.91 -6.41 -5.87
C ARG A 40 -2.68 -6.91 -5.13
N ARG A 41 -1.72 -7.47 -5.83
CA ARG A 41 -0.46 -7.94 -5.23
C ARG A 41 0.31 -6.82 -4.57
N SER A 42 0.50 -5.71 -5.28
CA SER A 42 1.24 -4.57 -4.72
C SER A 42 0.51 -3.97 -3.53
N SER A 43 -0.82 -3.92 -3.56
CA SER A 43 -1.60 -3.40 -2.43
C SER A 43 -1.43 -4.27 -1.18
N VAL A 44 -1.54 -5.58 -1.32
CA VAL A 44 -1.41 -6.54 -0.20
C VAL A 44 -0.01 -6.49 0.39
N SER A 45 0.99 -6.23 -0.44
CA SER A 45 2.39 -6.13 0.00
C SER A 45 2.60 -5.02 1.03
N ILE A 46 1.79 -3.97 1.03
CA ILE A 46 1.95 -2.84 1.93
C ILE A 46 1.75 -3.26 3.40
N PRO A 47 0.56 -3.70 3.82
CA PRO A 47 0.38 -4.12 5.21
C PRO A 47 1.18 -5.37 5.56
N SER A 48 1.40 -6.26 4.60
CA SER A 48 2.17 -7.48 4.85
C SER A 48 3.59 -7.17 5.27
N ASN A 49 4.25 -6.22 4.60
CA ASN A 49 5.62 -5.84 4.95
C ASN A 49 5.69 -5.02 6.22
N ILE A 50 4.70 -4.20 6.52
CA ILE A 50 4.62 -3.49 7.80
C ILE A 50 4.59 -4.51 8.95
N ALA A 51 3.71 -5.50 8.86
CA ALA A 51 3.56 -6.52 9.90
C ALA A 51 4.82 -7.38 10.03
N GLU A 52 5.38 -7.80 8.90
CA GLU A 52 6.60 -8.61 8.85
C GLU A 52 7.76 -7.88 9.53
N GLY A 53 7.94 -6.60 9.18
CA GLY A 53 9.02 -5.79 9.75
C GLY A 53 8.87 -5.55 11.24
N TYR A 54 7.64 -5.29 11.68
CA TYR A 54 7.36 -5.10 13.11
C TYR A 54 7.77 -6.31 13.94
N GLY A 55 7.62 -7.52 13.36
CA GLY A 55 7.97 -8.76 14.05
C GLY A 55 9.45 -9.09 14.09
N ARG A 56 10.30 -8.28 13.43
CA ARG A 56 11.74 -8.52 13.43
C ARG A 56 12.39 -8.00 14.71
N ASN A 57 13.45 -8.66 15.13
CA ASN A 57 14.17 -8.32 16.37
C ASN A 57 15.06 -7.09 16.23
N TYR A 58 15.43 -6.73 15.01
CA TYR A 58 16.40 -5.66 14.77
C TYR A 58 15.77 -4.49 14.05
N LYS A 59 16.10 -3.29 14.53
CA LYS A 59 15.66 -2.03 13.96
C LYS A 59 15.99 -1.91 12.47
N LYS A 60 17.16 -2.37 12.08
CA LYS A 60 17.62 -2.35 10.68
C LYS A 60 16.70 -3.18 9.77
N ASP A 61 16.24 -4.33 10.25
CA ASP A 61 15.33 -5.19 9.50
C ASP A 61 13.95 -4.53 9.40
N TYR A 62 13.46 -3.97 10.50
CA TYR A 62 12.18 -3.27 10.50
C TYR A 62 12.21 -2.14 9.46
N LEU A 63 13.28 -1.33 9.48
CA LEU A 63 13.46 -0.23 8.54
C LEU A 63 13.40 -0.73 7.09
N ARG A 64 14.08 -1.82 6.79
CA ARG A 64 14.10 -2.40 5.43
C ARG A 64 12.69 -2.80 4.98
N PHE A 65 11.92 -3.46 5.84
CA PHE A 65 10.55 -3.86 5.49
C PHE A 65 9.63 -2.67 5.29
N LEU A 66 9.80 -1.60 6.07
CA LEU A 66 9.02 -0.38 5.88
C LEU A 66 9.36 0.29 4.54
N GLN A 67 10.62 0.26 4.14
CA GLN A 67 11.04 0.78 2.84
C GLN A 67 10.45 -0.05 1.69
N ILE A 68 10.38 -1.37 1.84
CA ILE A 68 9.72 -2.25 0.87
C ILE A 68 8.23 -1.90 0.79
N SER A 69 7.58 -1.71 1.94
CA SER A 69 6.17 -1.33 2.00
C SER A 69 5.92 -0.01 1.25
N ARG A 70 6.77 1.00 1.48
CA ARG A 70 6.67 2.29 0.77
C ARG A 70 6.84 2.11 -0.73
N GLY A 71 7.80 1.29 -1.15
CA GLY A 71 8.00 0.97 -2.57
C GLY A 71 6.77 0.31 -3.18
N SER A 72 6.13 -0.58 -2.43
CA SER A 72 4.90 -1.25 -2.86
C SER A 72 3.75 -0.25 -3.02
N LEU A 73 3.68 0.75 -2.14
CA LEU A 73 2.69 1.81 -2.26
C LEU A 73 2.87 2.58 -3.57
N PHE A 74 4.10 2.98 -3.87
CA PHE A 74 4.41 3.70 -5.11
C PHE A 74 4.14 2.85 -6.33
N GLU A 75 4.46 1.57 -6.27
CA GLU A 75 4.17 0.63 -7.35
C GLU A 75 2.67 0.54 -7.61
N CYS A 76 1.89 0.38 -6.55
CA CYS A 76 0.44 0.26 -6.66
C CYS A 76 -0.19 1.56 -7.20
N GLN A 77 0.26 2.72 -6.71
CA GLN A 77 -0.19 4.02 -7.20
C GLN A 77 0.08 4.15 -8.71
N THR A 78 1.26 3.71 -9.14
CA THR A 78 1.64 3.74 -10.56
C THR A 78 0.71 2.85 -11.39
N GLN A 79 0.43 1.66 -10.92
CA GLN A 79 -0.43 0.71 -11.62
C GLN A 79 -1.87 1.21 -11.73
N ILE A 80 -2.37 1.85 -10.66
CA ILE A 80 -3.70 2.45 -10.67
C ILE A 80 -3.75 3.59 -11.69
N GLU A 81 -2.72 4.41 -11.75
CA GLU A 81 -2.63 5.50 -12.73
C GLU A 81 -2.61 4.96 -14.16
N ILE A 82 -1.93 3.84 -14.40
CA ILE A 82 -1.96 3.16 -15.70
C ILE A 82 -3.40 2.75 -16.04
N ALA A 83 -4.14 2.21 -15.07
CA ALA A 83 -5.53 1.81 -15.28
C ALA A 83 -6.41 3.01 -15.67
N ILE A 84 -6.17 4.16 -15.05
CA ILE A 84 -6.87 5.40 -15.40
C ILE A 84 -6.53 5.81 -16.83
N ASN A 85 -5.25 5.80 -17.17
CA ASN A 85 -4.78 6.20 -18.51
C ASN A 85 -5.35 5.30 -19.61
N LEU A 86 -5.56 4.01 -19.29
CA LEU A 86 -6.14 3.06 -20.23
C LEU A 86 -7.67 3.16 -20.29
N GLY A 87 -8.27 4.00 -19.47
CA GLY A 87 -9.72 4.19 -19.47
C GLY A 87 -10.51 3.12 -18.73
N PHE A 88 -9.84 2.26 -17.95
CA PHE A 88 -10.51 1.19 -17.21
C PHE A 88 -11.24 1.70 -15.98
N ILE A 89 -10.73 2.76 -15.37
CA ILE A 89 -11.31 3.41 -14.19
C ILE A 89 -11.13 4.91 -14.35
N SER A 90 -11.92 5.69 -13.60
CA SER A 90 -11.82 7.15 -13.65
C SER A 90 -11.03 7.69 -12.47
N SER A 91 -10.54 8.93 -12.60
CA SER A 91 -9.89 9.63 -11.49
C SER A 91 -10.84 9.79 -10.31
N GLU A 92 -12.12 10.02 -10.57
CA GLU A 92 -13.15 10.14 -9.52
C GLU A 92 -13.28 8.88 -8.68
N ASP A 93 -13.19 7.71 -9.34
CA ASP A 93 -13.26 6.43 -8.64
C ASP A 93 -12.11 6.26 -7.64
N CYS A 94 -11.01 6.99 -7.82
CA CYS A 94 -9.79 6.85 -7.03
C CYS A 94 -9.64 7.89 -5.92
N LYS A 95 -10.61 8.77 -5.72
CA LYS A 95 -10.47 9.88 -4.77
C LYS A 95 -10.14 9.42 -3.35
N GLU A 96 -10.94 8.50 -2.81
CA GLU A 96 -10.72 8.00 -1.44
C GLU A 96 -9.38 7.25 -1.33
N ILE A 97 -9.03 6.49 -2.35
CA ILE A 97 -7.76 5.78 -2.41
C ILE A 97 -6.60 6.77 -2.40
N ASN A 98 -6.68 7.84 -3.17
CA ASN A 98 -5.63 8.85 -3.22
C ASN A 98 -5.47 9.58 -1.89
N ASP A 99 -6.58 9.97 -1.26
CA ASP A 99 -6.55 10.67 0.01
C ASP A 99 -5.91 9.79 1.11
N LEU A 100 -6.34 8.54 1.20
CA LEU A 100 -5.80 7.61 2.18
C LEU A 100 -4.33 7.26 1.89
N SER A 101 -3.97 7.17 0.62
CA SER A 101 -2.60 6.91 0.16
C SER A 101 -1.63 7.99 0.65
N ILE A 102 -2.05 9.26 0.62
CA ILE A 102 -1.25 10.37 1.13
C ILE A 102 -0.99 10.21 2.63
N GLU A 103 -2.00 9.83 3.40
CA GLU A 103 -1.84 9.59 4.83
C GLU A 103 -0.87 8.44 5.10
N ILE A 104 -1.02 7.33 4.39
CA ILE A 104 -0.16 6.16 4.54
C ILE A 104 1.29 6.52 4.21
N GLU A 105 1.51 7.26 3.13
CA GLU A 105 2.84 7.70 2.71
C GLU A 105 3.50 8.56 3.80
N LYS A 106 2.77 9.52 4.34
CA LYS A 106 3.28 10.39 5.41
C LYS A 106 3.65 9.58 6.65
N MET A 107 2.81 8.62 7.02
CA MET A 107 3.07 7.78 8.18
C MET A 107 4.28 6.88 7.97
N LEU A 108 4.41 6.28 6.79
CA LEU A 108 5.58 5.45 6.45
C LEU A 108 6.85 6.30 6.47
N ASN A 109 6.83 7.48 5.86
CA ASN A 109 7.98 8.36 5.84
C ASN A 109 8.39 8.78 7.26
N SER A 110 7.42 9.13 8.10
CA SER A 110 7.68 9.51 9.49
C SER A 110 8.34 8.38 10.26
N LEU A 111 7.81 7.17 10.13
CA LEU A 111 8.32 6.00 10.83
C LEU A 111 9.71 5.61 10.31
N ILE A 112 9.92 5.64 9.00
CA ILE A 112 11.21 5.37 8.38
C ILE A 112 12.25 6.37 8.85
N ASN A 113 11.91 7.67 8.86
CA ASN A 113 12.83 8.71 9.30
C ASN A 113 13.20 8.54 10.76
N LYS A 114 12.22 8.23 11.61
CA LYS A 114 12.46 7.99 13.03
C LYS A 114 13.40 6.83 13.27
N LEU A 115 13.22 5.73 12.55
CA LEU A 115 14.06 4.54 12.67
C LEU A 115 15.44 4.74 12.04
N SER A 116 15.59 5.71 11.14
CA SER A 116 16.89 6.02 10.51
C SER A 116 17.77 6.91 11.37
N GLU A 117 17.22 7.51 12.41
CA GLU A 117 17.98 8.33 13.35
C GLU A 117 18.84 7.46 14.26
N ASN A 118 20.04 7.94 14.56
CA ASN A 118 20.98 7.22 15.45
C ASN A 118 20.82 7.64 16.89
#